data_4655ce2d05a4964a6bf22e641b1184ea
#
_entry.id   4655ce2d05a4964a6bf22e641b1184ea
#
_cell.length_a   1.000
_cell.length_b   1.000
_cell.length_c   1.000
_cell.angle_alpha   90.00
_cell.angle_beta   90.00
_cell.angle_gamma   90.00
#
_symmetry.space_group_name_H-M   'P 1'
#
loop_
_entity.id
_entity.type
_entity.pdbx_description
1 polymer ?
#
loop_
_entity_poly.entity_id
_entity_poly.type
_entity_poly.pdbx_seq_one_letter_code
_entity_poly.pdbx_strand_id
1 'polypeptide(L)'
;MKQKQEKLETKMKWMLLSTMIPMTILIIVLLVFFWHYTNEYNQLSNNLAVSSEYNANYRNSNNDMSFKDEVDMDIYYVTIGRKGKDGLPTEQVDKAISTVESLKKTTSKKESLRSLKYLTNYLENLKKRMNQLLEIKNYQERQEFVANNTEILTTLFEKEMQNYIYQEATELVQIESQLAGNVRLTIITMCAAILVATAILLRRSFRLTYSITKPISEILHNIKKVGKGEYKTINAVSADSVEIQELDAGTRKMAGRIEGLLENVRKEQEVQHMTELQLIQAQVNPHFLYNTLDTIVWLVWTT
;
A
#
# COMPACT_ATOMS: atom_id res chain seq x y z
N MET A 1 -31.62 20.88 8.92
CA MET A 1 -30.23 20.53 9.30
C MET A 1 -29.29 21.56 8.69
N LYS A 2 -28.65 22.43 9.50
CA LYS A 2 -27.64 23.37 9.00
C LYS A 2 -26.42 22.54 8.52
N GLN A 3 -26.21 22.48 7.22
CA GLN A 3 -24.98 21.93 6.67
C GLN A 3 -23.82 22.79 7.19
N LYS A 4 -22.90 22.16 7.92
CA LYS A 4 -21.68 22.81 8.44
C LYS A 4 -20.87 23.22 7.23
N GLN A 5 -20.76 24.52 7.01
CA GLN A 5 -19.96 25.10 5.91
C GLN A 5 -18.49 24.78 6.21
N GLU A 6 -17.87 23.97 5.38
CA GLU A 6 -16.46 23.61 5.52
C GLU A 6 -15.62 24.37 4.50
N LYS A 7 -14.42 24.77 4.91
CA LYS A 7 -13.43 25.39 4.02
C LYS A 7 -13.03 24.42 2.91
N LEU A 8 -12.82 24.92 1.72
CA LEU A 8 -12.41 24.16 0.53
C LEU A 8 -11.14 23.35 0.81
N GLU A 9 -10.16 23.95 1.48
CA GLU A 9 -8.91 23.31 1.89
C GLU A 9 -9.15 22.08 2.79
N THR A 10 -10.07 22.19 3.74
CA THR A 10 -10.41 21.09 4.65
C THR A 10 -11.08 19.95 3.89
N LYS A 11 -11.99 20.24 2.97
CA LYS A 11 -12.63 19.23 2.10
C LYS A 11 -11.61 18.50 1.23
N MET A 12 -10.65 19.20 0.65
CA MET A 12 -9.58 18.61 -0.16
C MET A 12 -8.64 17.74 0.69
N LYS A 13 -8.23 18.19 1.88
CA LYS A 13 -7.40 17.40 2.81
C LYS A 13 -8.09 16.11 3.24
N TRP A 14 -9.35 16.18 3.64
CA TRP A 14 -10.14 15.00 4.00
C TRP A 14 -10.34 14.04 2.84
N MET A 15 -10.47 14.54 1.62
CA MET A 15 -10.54 13.70 0.44
C MET A 15 -9.24 12.95 0.19
N LEU A 16 -8.10 13.63 0.23
CA LEU A 16 -6.78 13.01 0.08
C LEU A 16 -6.51 11.96 1.17
N LEU A 17 -6.76 12.30 2.44
CA LEU A 17 -6.59 11.37 3.55
C LEU A 17 -7.48 10.14 3.43
N SER A 18 -8.75 10.33 3.08
CA SER A 18 -9.71 9.21 2.92
C SER A 18 -9.38 8.28 1.76
N THR A 19 -8.52 8.67 0.84
CA THR A 19 -8.06 7.87 -0.29
C THR A 19 -6.71 7.21 -0.01
N MET A 20 -5.77 7.95 0.59
CA MET A 20 -4.43 7.44 0.86
C MET A 20 -4.41 6.41 1.99
N ILE A 21 -5.19 6.61 3.06
CA ILE A 21 -5.20 5.70 4.21
C ILE A 21 -5.62 4.27 3.85
N PRO A 22 -6.75 4.01 3.15
CA PRO A 22 -7.11 2.65 2.76
C PRO A 22 -6.11 2.01 1.81
N MET A 23 -5.52 2.77 0.89
CA MET A 23 -4.48 2.27 -0.03
C MET A 23 -3.21 1.85 0.72
N THR A 24 -2.74 2.67 1.66
CA THR A 24 -1.56 2.32 2.46
C THR A 24 -1.80 1.10 3.35
N ILE A 25 -2.96 0.99 3.97
CA ILE A 25 -3.35 -0.20 4.76
C ILE A 25 -3.34 -1.45 3.88
N LEU A 26 -3.92 -1.39 2.69
CA LEU A 26 -3.98 -2.51 1.76
C LEU A 26 -2.58 -2.97 1.33
N ILE A 27 -1.66 -2.05 1.05
CA ILE A 27 -0.26 -2.35 0.72
C ILE A 27 0.46 -3.01 1.92
N ILE A 28 0.26 -2.49 3.14
CA ILE A 28 0.87 -3.06 4.35
C ILE A 28 0.39 -4.50 4.58
N VAL A 29 -0.91 -4.75 4.47
CA VAL A 29 -1.48 -6.10 4.62
C VAL A 29 -0.88 -7.06 3.61
N LEU A 30 -0.69 -6.63 2.37
CA LEU A 30 -0.03 -7.40 1.32
C LEU A 30 1.42 -7.74 1.65
N LEU A 31 2.19 -6.75 2.09
CA LEU A 31 3.60 -6.94 2.43
C LEU A 31 3.76 -7.93 3.59
N VAL A 32 2.90 -7.83 4.62
CA VAL A 32 2.90 -8.75 5.77
C VAL A 32 2.54 -10.17 5.32
N PHE A 33 1.53 -10.31 4.48
CA PHE A 33 1.14 -11.62 3.93
C PHE A 33 2.27 -12.23 3.10
N PHE A 34 2.86 -11.47 2.19
CA PHE A 34 3.98 -11.94 1.36
C PHE A 34 5.20 -12.32 2.20
N TRP A 35 5.54 -11.50 3.20
CA TRP A 35 6.65 -11.77 4.11
C TRP A 35 6.45 -13.06 4.90
N HIS A 36 5.25 -13.31 5.43
CA HIS A 36 4.93 -14.52 6.19
C HIS A 36 5.13 -15.78 5.34
N TYR A 37 4.56 -15.79 4.14
CA TYR A 37 4.68 -16.94 3.22
C TYR A 37 6.12 -17.15 2.74
N THR A 38 6.84 -16.11 2.42
CA THR A 38 8.24 -16.24 1.99
C THR A 38 9.13 -16.79 3.11
N ASN A 39 8.85 -16.40 4.34
CA ASN A 39 9.62 -16.87 5.48
C ASN A 39 9.39 -18.37 5.75
N GLU A 40 8.15 -18.84 5.73
CA GLU A 40 7.83 -20.28 5.86
C GLU A 40 8.47 -21.10 4.74
N TYR A 41 8.30 -20.69 3.50
CA TYR A 41 8.89 -21.36 2.35
C TYR A 41 10.42 -21.46 2.46
N ASN A 42 11.09 -20.37 2.80
CA ASN A 42 12.54 -20.34 2.95
C ASN A 42 13.02 -21.24 4.08
N GLN A 43 12.32 -21.28 5.20
CA GLN A 43 12.66 -22.17 6.31
C GLN A 43 12.57 -23.65 5.89
N LEU A 44 11.48 -24.04 5.25
CA LEU A 44 11.29 -25.40 4.77
C LEU A 44 12.32 -25.80 3.72
N SER A 45 12.57 -24.92 2.75
CA SER A 45 13.56 -25.14 1.70
C SER A 45 14.97 -25.30 2.28
N ASN A 46 15.33 -24.49 3.27
CA ASN A 46 16.60 -24.59 3.95
C ASN A 46 16.73 -25.89 4.77
N ASN A 47 15.69 -26.28 5.50
CA ASN A 47 15.65 -27.56 6.24
C ASN A 47 15.85 -28.73 5.29
N LEU A 48 15.20 -28.70 4.13
CA LEU A 48 15.31 -29.74 3.12
C LEU A 48 16.74 -29.78 2.52
N ALA A 49 17.33 -28.64 2.22
CA ALA A 49 18.72 -28.56 1.71
C ALA A 49 19.72 -29.13 2.72
N VAL A 50 19.65 -28.70 3.99
CA VAL A 50 20.54 -29.14 5.05
C VAL A 50 20.37 -30.66 5.33
N SER A 51 19.13 -31.14 5.34
CA SER A 51 18.90 -32.57 5.60
C SER A 51 19.27 -33.43 4.42
N SER A 52 19.27 -32.93 3.20
CA SER A 52 19.66 -33.70 2.01
C SER A 52 21.12 -34.13 2.00
N GLU A 53 22.01 -33.39 2.71
CA GLU A 53 23.41 -33.77 2.88
C GLU A 53 23.57 -35.12 3.60
N TYR A 54 22.57 -35.50 4.43
CA TYR A 54 22.54 -36.76 5.17
C TYR A 54 21.79 -37.89 4.46
N ASN A 55 21.34 -37.66 3.22
CA ASN A 55 20.58 -38.65 2.46
C ASN A 55 21.54 -39.50 1.59
N ALA A 56 21.58 -40.80 1.80
CA ALA A 56 22.42 -41.74 1.02
C ALA A 56 22.14 -41.71 -0.49
N ASN A 57 20.93 -41.34 -0.90
CA ASN A 57 20.55 -41.24 -2.29
C ASN A 57 20.94 -39.89 -2.96
N TYR A 58 21.40 -38.93 -2.17
CA TYR A 58 21.85 -37.64 -2.65
C TYR A 58 23.36 -37.70 -2.97
N ARG A 59 23.71 -38.51 -3.95
CA ARG A 59 25.05 -38.49 -4.51
C ARG A 59 25.18 -37.28 -5.42
N ASN A 60 25.80 -36.21 -4.90
CA ASN A 60 26.35 -35.20 -5.74
C ASN A 60 27.45 -35.84 -6.60
N SER A 61 27.57 -35.45 -7.87
CA SER A 61 28.48 -36.01 -8.86
C SER A 61 29.98 -35.87 -8.54
N ASN A 62 30.32 -35.40 -7.33
CA ASN A 62 31.66 -35.04 -6.86
C ASN A 62 32.31 -36.01 -5.88
N ASN A 63 31.92 -37.27 -5.82
CA ASN A 63 32.59 -38.26 -5.01
C ASN A 63 32.48 -38.10 -3.46
N ASP A 64 31.53 -37.30 -2.99
CA ASP A 64 31.29 -37.14 -1.55
C ASP A 64 30.61 -38.38 -1.00
N MET A 65 31.20 -38.93 0.08
CA MET A 65 30.68 -40.10 0.80
C MET A 65 29.40 -39.68 1.55
N SER A 66 28.41 -40.61 1.65
CA SER A 66 27.25 -40.35 2.50
C SER A 66 27.67 -40.30 3.97
N PHE A 67 26.85 -39.65 4.82
CA PHE A 67 27.08 -39.67 6.29
C PHE A 67 27.28 -41.08 6.84
N LYS A 68 26.50 -42.06 6.36
CA LYS A 68 26.65 -43.45 6.74
C LYS A 68 28.00 -44.01 6.36
N ASP A 69 28.44 -43.75 5.11
CA ASP A 69 29.73 -44.29 4.64
C ASP A 69 30.89 -43.64 5.42
N GLU A 70 30.82 -42.36 5.78
CA GLU A 70 31.82 -41.69 6.63
C GLU A 70 31.89 -42.28 8.03
N VAL A 71 30.71 -42.51 8.67
CA VAL A 71 30.64 -43.08 10.00
C VAL A 71 31.06 -44.55 9.98
N ASP A 72 30.64 -45.30 9.00
CA ASP A 72 31.04 -46.72 8.84
C ASP A 72 32.55 -46.84 8.60
N MET A 73 33.16 -45.87 7.86
CA MET A 73 34.60 -45.78 7.68
C MET A 73 35.32 -45.48 9.01
N ASP A 74 34.82 -44.55 9.81
CA ASP A 74 35.37 -44.22 11.13
C ASP A 74 35.26 -45.40 12.07
N ILE A 75 34.14 -46.11 12.08
CA ILE A 75 33.95 -47.37 12.83
C ILE A 75 34.95 -48.45 12.38
N TYR A 76 35.16 -48.59 11.07
CA TYR A 76 36.14 -49.51 10.51
C TYR A 76 37.58 -49.17 11.00
N TYR A 77 38.00 -47.90 10.92
CA TYR A 77 39.32 -47.47 11.41
C TYR A 77 39.54 -47.77 12.89
N VAL A 78 38.51 -47.49 13.72
CA VAL A 78 38.57 -47.84 15.14
C VAL A 78 38.66 -49.35 15.34
N THR A 79 37.90 -50.13 14.57
CA THR A 79 37.89 -51.60 14.66
C THR A 79 39.26 -52.18 14.38
N ILE A 80 39.99 -51.64 13.39
CA ILE A 80 41.39 -52.07 13.09
C ILE A 80 42.43 -51.44 13.99
N GLY A 81 42.06 -50.71 15.03
CA GLY A 81 42.96 -50.12 16.01
C GLY A 81 43.63 -48.83 15.60
N ARG A 82 43.07 -48.14 14.58
CA ARG A 82 43.51 -46.79 14.15
C ARG A 82 42.57 -45.73 14.70
N LYS A 83 43.09 -44.55 14.96
CA LYS A 83 42.27 -43.37 15.17
C LYS A 83 41.63 -43.02 13.83
N GLY A 84 40.38 -42.53 13.77
CA GLY A 84 39.63 -42.24 12.56
C GLY A 84 40.46 -41.47 11.51
N LYS A 85 39.92 -41.35 10.28
CA LYS A 85 40.64 -40.82 9.11
C LYS A 85 41.11 -39.36 9.32
N ASP A 86 40.32 -38.51 9.91
CA ASP A 86 40.53 -37.04 9.97
C ASP A 86 40.48 -36.46 11.41
N GLY A 87 40.49 -37.31 12.47
CA GLY A 87 40.42 -36.81 13.85
C GLY A 87 39.81 -37.79 14.86
N LEU A 88 38.94 -37.32 15.72
CA LEU A 88 38.18 -38.16 16.66
C LEU A 88 37.10 -38.88 15.87
N PRO A 89 36.91 -40.22 16.11
CA PRO A 89 35.93 -41.02 15.36
C PRO A 89 34.47 -40.58 15.60
N THR A 90 34.23 -39.72 16.56
CA THR A 90 32.89 -39.17 16.87
C THR A 90 32.63 -37.80 16.23
N GLU A 91 33.57 -37.22 15.51
CA GLU A 91 33.44 -35.86 14.97
C GLU A 91 32.27 -35.73 13.99
N GLN A 92 32.09 -36.65 13.08
CA GLN A 92 30.99 -36.67 12.13
C GLN A 92 29.63 -36.84 12.83
N VAL A 93 29.58 -37.67 13.87
CA VAL A 93 28.38 -37.84 14.68
C VAL A 93 28.05 -36.59 15.48
N ASP A 94 29.05 -35.85 15.99
CA ASP A 94 28.87 -34.58 16.69
C ASP A 94 28.38 -33.48 15.75
N LYS A 95 28.90 -33.43 14.55
CA LYS A 95 28.39 -32.56 13.47
C LYS A 95 26.91 -32.84 13.17
N ALA A 96 26.56 -34.13 13.00
CA ALA A 96 25.17 -34.55 12.74
C ALA A 96 24.23 -34.18 13.91
N ILE A 97 24.66 -34.33 15.16
CA ILE A 97 23.90 -33.93 16.36
C ILE A 97 23.64 -32.41 16.30
N SER A 98 24.65 -31.60 16.04
CA SER A 98 24.49 -30.14 15.96
C SER A 98 23.55 -29.72 14.84
N THR A 99 23.58 -30.38 13.69
CA THR A 99 22.69 -30.17 12.57
C THR A 99 21.24 -30.51 12.91
N VAL A 100 21.00 -31.69 13.51
CA VAL A 100 19.66 -32.12 13.95
C VAL A 100 19.09 -31.13 14.99
N GLU A 101 19.91 -30.65 15.92
CA GLU A 101 19.51 -29.61 16.89
C GLU A 101 19.18 -28.27 16.20
N SER A 102 19.89 -27.90 15.14
CA SER A 102 19.56 -26.76 14.33
C SER A 102 18.22 -26.91 13.61
N LEU A 103 17.98 -28.06 12.98
CA LEU A 103 16.72 -28.40 12.32
C LEU A 103 15.53 -28.40 13.29
N LYS A 104 15.70 -28.82 14.55
CA LYS A 104 14.63 -28.75 15.57
C LYS A 104 14.16 -27.33 15.84
N LYS A 105 15.05 -26.33 15.72
CA LYS A 105 14.70 -24.90 15.96
C LYS A 105 13.90 -24.31 14.83
N THR A 106 14.05 -24.82 13.62
CA THR A 106 13.43 -24.30 12.40
C THR A 106 12.21 -25.11 11.95
N THR A 107 12.07 -26.33 12.45
CA THR A 107 10.94 -27.24 12.15
C THR A 107 9.75 -26.93 13.06
N SER A 108 8.59 -26.70 12.48
CA SER A 108 7.35 -26.38 13.21
C SER A 108 6.40 -27.58 13.30
N LYS A 109 6.47 -28.53 12.35
CA LYS A 109 5.55 -29.63 12.24
C LYS A 109 5.83 -30.74 13.31
N LYS A 110 4.77 -31.12 13.99
CA LYS A 110 4.88 -32.11 15.11
C LYS A 110 5.42 -33.47 14.69
N GLU A 111 5.10 -33.91 13.47
CA GLU A 111 5.58 -35.20 12.93
C GLU A 111 7.06 -35.12 12.61
N SER A 112 7.50 -34.09 11.91
CA SER A 112 8.91 -33.84 11.62
C SER A 112 9.75 -33.65 12.88
N LEU A 113 9.22 -32.96 13.89
CA LEU A 113 9.88 -32.84 15.22
C LEU A 113 10.04 -34.20 15.92
N ARG A 114 9.10 -35.15 15.70
CA ARG A 114 9.22 -36.51 16.24
C ARG A 114 10.35 -37.29 15.56
N SER A 115 10.45 -37.19 14.24
CA SER A 115 11.56 -37.77 13.47
C SER A 115 12.92 -37.21 13.93
N LEU A 116 13.03 -35.89 14.10
CA LEU A 116 14.24 -35.25 14.62
C LEU A 116 14.60 -35.72 16.03
N LYS A 117 13.61 -36.01 16.89
CA LYS A 117 13.86 -36.59 18.20
C LYS A 117 14.41 -38.01 18.12
N TYR A 118 13.89 -38.84 17.22
CA TYR A 118 14.45 -40.17 16.99
C TYR A 118 15.87 -40.10 16.43
N LEU A 119 16.12 -39.21 15.47
CA LEU A 119 17.47 -38.97 14.92
C LEU A 119 18.47 -38.60 16.02
N THR A 120 18.10 -37.65 16.92
CA THR A 120 18.95 -37.31 18.07
C THR A 120 19.26 -38.55 18.93
N ASN A 121 18.25 -39.34 19.27
CA ASN A 121 18.44 -40.53 20.08
C ASN A 121 19.36 -41.54 19.40
N TYR A 122 19.23 -41.75 18.09
CA TYR A 122 20.11 -42.67 17.35
C TYR A 122 21.57 -42.19 17.34
N LEU A 123 21.78 -40.89 17.10
CA LEU A 123 23.09 -40.25 17.09
C LEU A 123 23.77 -40.29 18.47
N GLU A 124 23.05 -40.00 19.54
CA GLU A 124 23.57 -40.09 20.93
C GLU A 124 23.95 -41.51 21.31
N ASN A 125 23.09 -42.48 20.94
CA ASN A 125 23.41 -43.88 21.15
C ASN A 125 24.61 -44.34 20.32
N LEU A 126 24.69 -43.91 19.06
CA LEU A 126 25.83 -44.19 18.18
C LEU A 126 27.13 -43.61 18.77
N LYS A 127 27.13 -42.37 19.20
CA LYS A 127 28.27 -41.73 19.87
C LYS A 127 28.71 -42.52 21.11
N LYS A 128 27.75 -42.95 21.95
CA LYS A 128 28.03 -43.77 23.13
C LYS A 128 28.64 -45.12 22.77
N ARG A 129 28.15 -45.77 21.71
CA ARG A 129 28.71 -47.06 21.23
C ARG A 129 30.09 -46.91 20.65
N MET A 130 30.34 -45.82 19.88
CA MET A 130 31.66 -45.52 19.35
C MET A 130 32.69 -45.27 20.47
N ASN A 131 32.30 -44.57 21.53
CA ASN A 131 33.18 -44.38 22.69
C ASN A 131 33.46 -45.71 23.42
N GLN A 132 32.47 -46.58 23.56
CA GLN A 132 32.67 -47.93 24.11
C GLN A 132 33.60 -48.78 23.24
N LEU A 133 33.47 -48.69 21.91
CA LEU A 133 34.34 -49.38 20.95
C LEU A 133 35.82 -49.00 21.12
N LEU A 134 36.09 -47.73 21.43
CA LEU A 134 37.45 -47.20 21.66
C LEU A 134 38.13 -47.84 22.90
N GLU A 135 37.34 -48.28 23.88
CA GLU A 135 37.85 -48.92 25.11
C GLU A 135 38.18 -50.38 24.93
N ILE A 136 37.64 -51.07 23.92
CA ILE A 136 37.86 -52.45 23.64
C ILE A 136 39.26 -52.66 23.02
N LYS A 137 40.09 -53.50 23.67
CA LYS A 137 41.46 -53.70 23.20
C LYS A 137 41.57 -54.82 22.17
N ASN A 138 40.76 -55.85 22.26
CA ASN A 138 40.78 -57.04 21.41
C ASN A 138 40.11 -56.82 20.07
N TYR A 139 40.74 -57.13 18.97
CA TYR A 139 40.23 -56.97 17.60
C TYR A 139 38.94 -57.81 17.36
N GLN A 140 38.90 -59.06 17.80
CA GLN A 140 37.72 -59.88 17.58
C GLN A 140 36.50 -59.37 18.37
N GLU A 141 36.71 -58.94 19.61
CA GLU A 141 35.66 -58.34 20.43
C GLU A 141 35.17 -57.03 19.80
N ARG A 142 36.03 -56.21 19.18
CA ARG A 142 35.64 -55.00 18.44
C ARG A 142 34.76 -55.33 17.26
N GLN A 143 35.13 -56.35 16.44
CA GLN A 143 34.32 -56.75 15.29
C GLN A 143 32.93 -57.25 15.72
N GLU A 144 32.85 -58.07 16.74
CA GLU A 144 31.58 -58.57 17.26
C GLU A 144 30.72 -57.41 17.85
N PHE A 145 31.36 -56.48 18.53
CA PHE A 145 30.68 -55.31 19.07
C PHE A 145 30.08 -54.44 17.97
N VAL A 146 30.82 -54.17 16.89
CA VAL A 146 30.35 -53.40 15.74
C VAL A 146 29.15 -54.05 15.08
N ALA A 147 29.25 -55.35 14.75
CA ALA A 147 28.19 -56.10 14.09
C ALA A 147 26.87 -56.07 14.90
N ASN A 148 27.00 -56.14 16.23
CA ASN A 148 25.82 -56.21 17.10
C ASN A 148 25.28 -54.85 17.57
N ASN A 149 26.04 -53.73 17.45
CA ASN A 149 25.68 -52.52 18.16
C ASN A 149 25.70 -51.23 17.32
N THR A 150 26.44 -51.18 16.22
CA THR A 150 26.63 -49.89 15.48
C THR A 150 25.96 -49.89 14.12
N GLU A 151 26.05 -50.96 13.34
CA GLU A 151 25.48 -51.05 11.98
C GLU A 151 23.96 -50.83 11.94
N ILE A 152 23.25 -51.32 12.98
CA ILE A 152 21.81 -51.10 13.10
C ILE A 152 21.48 -49.61 13.31
N LEU A 153 22.29 -48.88 14.11
CA LEU A 153 22.03 -47.48 14.43
C LEU A 153 22.25 -46.58 13.25
N THR A 154 23.29 -46.82 12.43
CA THR A 154 23.55 -46.04 11.19
C THR A 154 22.42 -46.23 10.17
N THR A 155 21.96 -47.49 10.03
CA THR A 155 20.83 -47.79 9.13
C THR A 155 19.51 -47.19 9.62
N LEU A 156 19.23 -47.19 10.92
CA LEU A 156 18.04 -46.57 11.50
C LEU A 156 18.08 -45.04 11.35
N PHE A 157 19.26 -44.44 11.56
CA PHE A 157 19.45 -43.00 11.33
C PHE A 157 19.14 -42.64 9.87
N GLU A 158 19.72 -43.35 8.91
CA GLU A 158 19.51 -43.13 7.50
C GLU A 158 18.03 -43.19 7.11
N LYS A 159 17.36 -44.27 7.56
CA LYS A 159 15.92 -44.45 7.29
C LYS A 159 15.06 -43.36 7.91
N GLU A 160 15.36 -42.92 9.13
CA GLU A 160 14.59 -41.89 9.80
C GLU A 160 14.88 -40.50 9.19
N MET A 161 16.11 -40.25 8.71
CA MET A 161 16.44 -39.05 7.97
C MET A 161 15.69 -38.97 6.64
N GLN A 162 15.59 -40.09 5.91
CA GLN A 162 14.77 -40.15 4.69
C GLN A 162 13.30 -39.89 5.00
N ASN A 163 12.78 -40.41 6.10
CA ASN A 163 11.42 -40.14 6.54
C ASN A 163 11.20 -38.66 6.87
N TYR A 164 12.13 -38.02 7.57
CA TYR A 164 12.11 -36.57 7.84
C TYR A 164 12.13 -35.79 6.56
N ILE A 165 13.04 -36.06 5.61
CA ILE A 165 13.14 -35.40 4.30
C ILE A 165 11.83 -35.55 3.52
N TYR A 166 11.25 -36.74 3.51
CA TYR A 166 9.97 -37.00 2.85
C TYR A 166 8.83 -36.15 3.45
N GLN A 167 8.78 -36.03 4.79
CA GLN A 167 7.78 -35.23 5.49
C GLN A 167 7.94 -33.71 5.14
N GLU A 168 9.15 -33.16 5.19
CA GLU A 168 9.44 -31.80 4.84
C GLU A 168 9.15 -31.51 3.35
N ALA A 169 9.54 -32.39 2.44
CA ALA A 169 9.26 -32.30 1.02
C ALA A 169 7.75 -32.33 0.72
N THR A 170 7.01 -33.20 1.41
CA THR A 170 5.55 -33.28 1.26
C THR A 170 4.88 -31.96 1.74
N GLU A 171 5.36 -31.39 2.83
CA GLU A 171 4.88 -30.13 3.35
C GLU A 171 5.19 -28.98 2.39
N LEU A 172 6.38 -28.97 1.80
CA LEU A 172 6.74 -27.98 0.77
C LEU A 172 5.77 -28.00 -0.41
N VAL A 173 5.46 -29.20 -0.93
CA VAL A 173 4.49 -29.38 -2.02
C VAL A 173 3.08 -28.96 -1.61
N GLN A 174 2.67 -29.22 -0.36
CA GLN A 174 1.39 -28.76 0.16
C GLN A 174 1.33 -27.23 0.26
N ILE A 175 2.40 -26.61 0.76
CA ILE A 175 2.50 -25.13 0.83
C ILE A 175 2.49 -24.54 -0.57
N GLU A 176 3.24 -25.09 -1.53
CA GLU A 176 3.17 -24.63 -2.93
C GLU A 176 1.77 -24.74 -3.52
N SER A 177 1.09 -25.85 -3.31
CA SER A 177 -0.27 -26.06 -3.80
C SER A 177 -1.29 -25.10 -3.14
N GLN A 178 -1.18 -24.89 -1.83
CA GLN A 178 -2.00 -23.90 -1.10
C GLN A 178 -1.67 -22.47 -1.50
N LEU A 179 -0.37 -22.17 -1.73
CA LEU A 179 0.06 -20.87 -2.28
C LEU A 179 -0.57 -20.60 -3.63
N ALA A 180 -0.53 -21.56 -4.55
CA ALA A 180 -1.14 -21.38 -5.87
C ALA A 180 -2.65 -21.08 -5.77
N GLY A 181 -3.38 -21.75 -4.88
CA GLY A 181 -4.79 -21.50 -4.61
C GLY A 181 -5.05 -20.16 -3.87
N ASN A 182 -4.35 -19.96 -2.78
CA ASN A 182 -4.52 -18.78 -1.92
C ASN A 182 -4.01 -17.49 -2.58
N VAL A 183 -2.89 -17.54 -3.31
CA VAL A 183 -2.37 -16.41 -4.09
C VAL A 183 -3.38 -16.01 -5.16
N ARG A 184 -3.97 -16.97 -5.88
CA ARG A 184 -5.00 -16.68 -6.87
C ARG A 184 -6.22 -16.00 -6.24
N LEU A 185 -6.72 -16.53 -5.14
CA LEU A 185 -7.85 -15.93 -4.41
C LEU A 185 -7.49 -14.55 -3.86
N THR A 186 -6.30 -14.39 -3.30
CA THR A 186 -5.80 -13.11 -2.77
C THR A 186 -5.66 -12.07 -3.87
N ILE A 187 -5.13 -12.43 -5.04
CA ILE A 187 -5.05 -11.54 -6.21
C ILE A 187 -6.44 -11.11 -6.65
N ILE A 188 -7.41 -12.04 -6.76
CA ILE A 188 -8.78 -11.73 -7.19
C ILE A 188 -9.46 -10.80 -6.19
N THR A 189 -9.39 -11.09 -4.89
CA THR A 189 -10.00 -10.25 -3.85
C THR A 189 -9.38 -8.87 -3.79
N MET A 190 -8.07 -8.78 -4.00
CA MET A 190 -7.33 -7.53 -4.03
C MET A 190 -7.67 -6.68 -5.27
N CYS A 191 -7.72 -7.28 -6.44
CA CYS A 191 -8.17 -6.59 -7.66
C CYS A 191 -9.59 -6.07 -7.50
N ALA A 192 -10.48 -6.86 -6.91
CA ALA A 192 -11.86 -6.44 -6.61
C ALA A 192 -11.89 -5.26 -5.61
N ALA A 193 -11.08 -5.31 -4.54
CA ALA A 193 -10.98 -4.23 -3.56
C ALA A 193 -10.44 -2.93 -4.19
N ILE A 194 -9.42 -3.03 -5.05
CA ILE A 194 -8.85 -1.88 -5.78
C ILE A 194 -9.90 -1.28 -6.73
N LEU A 195 -10.64 -2.11 -7.47
CA LEU A 195 -11.70 -1.64 -8.37
C LEU A 195 -12.81 -0.91 -7.60
N VAL A 196 -13.26 -1.46 -6.48
CA VAL A 196 -14.28 -0.82 -5.62
C VAL A 196 -13.76 0.50 -5.05
N ALA A 197 -12.54 0.51 -4.51
CA ALA A 197 -11.90 1.72 -4.01
C ALA A 197 -11.80 2.79 -5.10
N THR A 198 -11.31 2.43 -6.29
CA THR A 198 -11.17 3.34 -7.43
C THR A 198 -12.54 3.90 -7.86
N ALA A 199 -13.58 3.08 -7.92
CA ALA A 199 -14.93 3.53 -8.26
C ALA A 199 -15.49 4.54 -7.24
N ILE A 200 -15.28 4.29 -5.93
CA ILE A 200 -15.67 5.21 -4.86
C ILE A 200 -14.91 6.54 -4.98
N LEU A 201 -13.61 6.48 -5.28
CA LEU A 201 -12.75 7.65 -5.45
C LEU A 201 -13.18 8.50 -6.65
N LEU A 202 -13.41 7.87 -7.80
CA LEU A 202 -13.90 8.55 -9.00
C LEU A 202 -15.23 9.25 -8.73
N ARG A 203 -16.19 8.55 -8.12
CA ARG A 203 -17.49 9.14 -7.77
C ARG A 203 -17.35 10.35 -6.84
N ARG A 204 -16.46 10.28 -5.84
CA ARG A 204 -16.18 11.38 -4.92
C ARG A 204 -15.48 12.56 -5.62
N SER A 205 -14.50 12.28 -6.47
CA SER A 205 -13.78 13.26 -7.27
C SER A 205 -14.73 14.03 -8.19
N PHE A 206 -15.57 13.34 -8.94
CA PHE A 206 -16.58 13.97 -9.80
C PHE A 206 -17.53 14.86 -9.01
N ARG A 207 -18.02 14.40 -7.85
CA ARG A 207 -18.89 15.19 -6.98
C ARG A 207 -18.21 16.46 -6.49
N LEU A 208 -16.94 16.38 -6.07
CA LEU A 208 -16.18 17.52 -5.61
C LEU A 208 -15.91 18.51 -6.75
N THR A 209 -15.46 18.01 -7.91
CA THR A 209 -15.24 18.84 -9.11
C THR A 209 -16.51 19.59 -9.48
N TYR A 210 -17.66 18.92 -9.50
CA TYR A 210 -18.93 19.55 -9.81
C TYR A 210 -19.35 20.59 -8.77
N SER A 211 -19.12 20.33 -7.46
CA SER A 211 -19.46 21.28 -6.38
C SER A 211 -18.60 22.54 -6.36
N ILE A 212 -17.47 22.55 -7.05
CA ILE A 212 -16.57 23.69 -7.17
C ILE A 212 -16.71 24.35 -8.54
N THR A 213 -16.61 23.58 -9.61
CA THR A 213 -16.53 24.10 -10.99
C THR A 213 -17.84 24.76 -11.42
N LYS A 214 -18.99 24.16 -11.06
CA LYS A 214 -20.28 24.71 -11.43
C LYS A 214 -20.53 26.10 -10.79
N PRO A 215 -20.42 26.29 -9.45
CA PRO A 215 -20.60 27.60 -8.84
C PRO A 215 -19.62 28.65 -9.37
N ILE A 216 -18.34 28.30 -9.58
CA ILE A 216 -17.36 29.23 -10.17
C ILE A 216 -17.77 29.66 -11.57
N SER A 217 -18.24 28.73 -12.40
CA SER A 217 -18.75 29.05 -13.74
C SER A 217 -19.96 29.98 -13.72
N GLU A 218 -20.87 29.79 -12.75
CA GLU A 218 -22.03 30.66 -12.55
C GLU A 218 -21.61 32.08 -12.11
N ILE A 219 -20.65 32.20 -11.18
CA ILE A 219 -20.09 33.49 -10.76
C ILE A 219 -19.42 34.18 -11.94
N LEU A 220 -18.62 33.44 -12.74
CA LEU A 220 -17.99 34.01 -13.95
C LEU A 220 -19.04 34.52 -14.96
N HIS A 221 -20.16 33.79 -15.10
CA HIS A 221 -21.28 34.23 -15.92
C HIS A 221 -21.88 35.54 -15.40
N ASN A 222 -22.09 35.63 -14.07
CA ASN A 222 -22.55 36.86 -13.44
C ASN A 222 -21.58 38.04 -13.65
N ILE A 223 -20.28 37.83 -13.53
CA ILE A 223 -19.25 38.85 -13.82
C ILE A 223 -19.34 39.34 -15.30
N LYS A 224 -19.51 38.40 -16.24
CA LYS A 224 -19.71 38.76 -17.66
C LYS A 224 -20.97 39.58 -17.88
N LYS A 225 -22.07 39.32 -17.15
CA LYS A 225 -23.30 40.15 -17.20
C LYS A 225 -23.03 41.57 -16.69
N VAL A 226 -22.32 41.71 -15.57
CA VAL A 226 -21.89 43.02 -15.05
C VAL A 226 -21.10 43.79 -16.08
N GLY A 227 -20.14 43.12 -16.77
CA GLY A 227 -19.38 43.76 -17.85
C GLY A 227 -20.20 44.19 -19.06
N LYS A 228 -21.41 43.63 -19.24
CA LYS A 228 -22.37 44.06 -20.31
C LYS A 228 -23.36 45.11 -19.84
N GLY A 229 -23.29 45.53 -18.56
CA GLY A 229 -24.22 46.50 -17.99
C GLY A 229 -25.53 45.91 -17.43
N GLU A 230 -25.59 44.57 -17.31
CA GLU A 230 -26.77 43.86 -16.81
C GLU A 230 -26.67 43.64 -15.27
N TYR A 231 -26.74 44.71 -14.50
CA TYR A 231 -26.50 44.69 -13.05
C TYR A 231 -27.64 44.04 -12.25
N LYS A 232 -28.91 44.14 -12.73
CA LYS A 232 -30.13 43.64 -12.03
C LYS A 232 -30.39 42.14 -12.16
N THR A 233 -29.75 41.48 -13.12
CA THR A 233 -30.03 40.08 -13.47
C THR A 233 -29.07 39.09 -12.82
N ILE A 234 -28.37 39.52 -11.76
CA ILE A 234 -27.39 38.71 -11.07
C ILE A 234 -28.06 37.88 -9.99
N ASN A 235 -28.07 36.57 -10.18
CA ASN A 235 -28.63 35.60 -9.21
C ASN A 235 -27.58 35.16 -8.18
N ALA A 236 -28.04 34.90 -6.95
CA ALA A 236 -27.19 34.29 -5.93
C ALA A 236 -26.79 32.87 -6.34
N VAL A 237 -25.51 32.59 -6.24
CA VAL A 237 -24.95 31.27 -6.54
C VAL A 237 -24.91 30.44 -5.24
N SER A 238 -25.53 29.25 -5.26
CA SER A 238 -25.46 28.32 -4.14
C SER A 238 -24.18 27.50 -4.22
N ALA A 239 -23.37 27.55 -3.18
CA ALA A 239 -22.15 26.78 -3.05
C ALA A 239 -21.99 26.22 -1.64
N ASP A 240 -21.36 25.04 -1.53
CA ASP A 240 -21.09 24.38 -0.23
C ASP A 240 -19.81 24.92 0.46
N SER A 241 -19.00 25.69 -0.24
CA SER A 241 -17.73 26.26 0.26
C SER A 241 -17.94 27.71 0.68
N VAL A 242 -17.34 28.06 1.83
CA VAL A 242 -17.39 29.44 2.37
C VAL A 242 -16.72 30.41 1.41
N GLU A 243 -15.58 30.03 0.83
CA GLU A 243 -14.78 30.89 -0.06
C GLU A 243 -15.55 31.22 -1.35
N ILE A 244 -16.30 30.26 -1.89
CA ILE A 244 -17.12 30.48 -3.08
C ILE A 244 -18.33 31.38 -2.76
N GLN A 245 -18.93 31.22 -1.57
CA GLN A 245 -20.03 32.11 -1.13
C GLN A 245 -19.53 33.53 -0.90
N GLU A 246 -18.35 33.71 -0.31
CA GLU A 246 -17.74 35.02 -0.14
C GLU A 246 -17.42 35.68 -1.49
N LEU A 247 -16.96 34.92 -2.48
CA LEU A 247 -16.70 35.37 -3.83
C LEU A 247 -18.00 35.82 -4.51
N ASP A 248 -19.08 35.03 -4.39
CA ASP A 248 -20.40 35.43 -4.92
C ASP A 248 -20.93 36.68 -4.25
N ALA A 249 -20.87 36.77 -2.92
CA ALA A 249 -21.32 37.92 -2.17
C ALA A 249 -20.51 39.18 -2.55
N GLY A 250 -19.18 39.06 -2.70
CA GLY A 250 -18.29 40.12 -3.17
C GLY A 250 -18.66 40.63 -4.59
N THR A 251 -18.91 39.69 -5.50
CA THR A 251 -19.31 39.97 -6.87
C THR A 251 -20.66 40.74 -6.93
N ARG A 252 -21.66 40.27 -6.16
CA ARG A 252 -22.96 40.94 -6.08
C ARG A 252 -22.86 42.35 -5.46
N LYS A 253 -22.06 42.49 -4.39
CA LYS A 253 -21.81 43.82 -3.77
C LYS A 253 -21.13 44.77 -4.73
N MET A 254 -20.16 44.30 -5.52
CA MET A 254 -19.50 45.11 -6.55
C MET A 254 -20.49 45.55 -7.61
N ALA A 255 -21.32 44.64 -8.10
CA ALA A 255 -22.35 44.95 -9.11
C ALA A 255 -23.34 46.01 -8.63
N GLY A 256 -23.88 45.87 -7.40
CA GLY A 256 -24.77 46.86 -6.80
C GLY A 256 -24.11 48.21 -6.59
N ARG A 257 -22.81 48.25 -6.29
CA ARG A 257 -22.08 49.51 -6.16
C ARG A 257 -21.86 50.20 -7.50
N ILE A 258 -21.58 49.48 -8.57
CA ILE A 258 -21.48 50.01 -9.94
C ILE A 258 -22.84 50.57 -10.40
N GLU A 259 -23.94 49.82 -10.19
CA GLU A 259 -25.28 50.27 -10.50
C GLU A 259 -25.61 51.59 -9.79
N GLY A 260 -25.34 51.68 -8.47
CA GLY A 260 -25.55 52.91 -7.70
C GLY A 260 -24.72 54.08 -8.19
N LEU A 261 -23.45 53.87 -8.57
CA LEU A 261 -22.61 54.91 -9.15
C LEU A 261 -23.14 55.42 -10.51
N LEU A 262 -23.58 54.50 -11.36
CA LEU A 262 -24.16 54.86 -12.67
C LEU A 262 -25.46 55.66 -12.52
N GLU A 263 -26.30 55.29 -11.58
CA GLU A 263 -27.55 56.03 -11.28
C GLU A 263 -27.23 57.43 -10.76
N ASN A 264 -26.23 57.60 -9.90
CA ASN A 264 -25.79 58.92 -9.44
C ASN A 264 -25.24 59.78 -10.58
N VAL A 265 -24.38 59.22 -11.45
CA VAL A 265 -23.86 59.92 -12.63
C VAL A 265 -25.00 60.36 -13.55
N ARG A 266 -25.99 59.51 -13.78
CA ARG A 266 -27.16 59.85 -14.59
C ARG A 266 -27.97 61.01 -13.98
N LYS A 267 -28.23 60.95 -12.68
CA LYS A 267 -28.92 62.08 -11.99
C LYS A 267 -28.12 63.38 -12.09
N GLU A 268 -26.82 63.29 -11.93
CA GLU A 268 -25.95 64.47 -12.04
C GLU A 268 -25.97 65.03 -13.46
N GLN A 269 -25.93 64.18 -14.49
CA GLN A 269 -26.11 64.59 -15.88
C GLN A 269 -27.50 65.23 -16.15
N GLU A 270 -28.56 64.63 -15.58
CA GLU A 270 -29.92 65.22 -15.70
C GLU A 270 -29.99 66.64 -15.07
N VAL A 271 -29.41 66.81 -13.88
CA VAL A 271 -29.33 68.15 -13.21
C VAL A 271 -28.49 69.10 -13.99
N GLN A 272 -27.37 68.69 -14.52
CA GLN A 272 -26.52 69.54 -15.38
C GLN A 272 -27.28 69.99 -16.64
N HIS A 273 -27.96 69.06 -17.31
CA HIS A 273 -28.74 69.38 -18.53
C HIS A 273 -29.87 70.31 -18.23
N MET A 274 -30.60 70.14 -17.11
CA MET A 274 -31.65 71.13 -16.69
C MET A 274 -31.08 72.50 -16.39
N THR A 275 -29.90 72.53 -15.75
CA THR A 275 -29.23 73.85 -15.46
C THR A 275 -28.79 74.54 -16.72
N GLU A 276 -28.27 73.84 -17.73
CA GLU A 276 -27.92 74.36 -19.03
C GLU A 276 -29.15 74.92 -19.73
N LEU A 277 -30.27 74.14 -19.71
CA LEU A 277 -31.54 74.66 -20.32
C LEU A 277 -32.04 75.97 -19.64
N GLN A 278 -31.94 76.02 -18.29
CA GLN A 278 -32.29 77.25 -17.55
C GLN A 278 -31.39 78.39 -17.90
N LEU A 279 -30.09 78.16 -18.06
CA LEU A 279 -29.15 79.27 -18.53
C LEU A 279 -29.49 79.78 -19.93
N ILE A 280 -29.79 78.86 -20.86
CA ILE A 280 -30.20 79.25 -22.22
C ILE A 280 -31.51 80.03 -22.19
N GLN A 281 -32.50 79.61 -21.41
CA GLN A 281 -33.74 80.33 -21.22
C GLN A 281 -33.54 81.72 -20.61
N ALA A 282 -32.60 81.86 -19.65
CA ALA A 282 -32.28 83.13 -19.03
C ALA A 282 -31.50 84.06 -20.00
N GLN A 283 -30.73 83.56 -20.95
CA GLN A 283 -30.02 84.32 -21.98
C GLN A 283 -30.95 84.81 -23.07
N VAL A 284 -32.07 84.14 -23.32
CA VAL A 284 -33.11 84.63 -24.21
C VAL A 284 -33.83 85.80 -23.50
N ASN A 285 -33.43 86.98 -23.73
CA ASN A 285 -34.02 88.20 -23.10
C ASN A 285 -35.56 88.23 -23.30
N PRO A 286 -36.36 87.88 -22.25
CA PRO A 286 -37.81 87.81 -22.41
C PRO A 286 -38.42 89.17 -22.87
N HIS A 287 -37.77 90.20 -22.44
CA HIS A 287 -38.21 91.57 -22.80
C HIS A 287 -38.00 91.84 -24.30
N PHE A 288 -36.96 91.32 -24.92
CA PHE A 288 -36.75 91.41 -26.37
C PHE A 288 -37.82 90.64 -27.16
N LEU A 289 -38.19 89.41 -26.70
CA LEU A 289 -39.26 88.65 -27.34
C LEU A 289 -40.63 89.33 -27.20
N TYR A 290 -40.95 89.79 -26.01
CA TYR A 290 -42.21 90.58 -25.81
C TYR A 290 -42.25 91.79 -26.68
N ASN A 291 -41.20 92.60 -26.72
CA ASN A 291 -41.13 93.83 -27.56
C ASN A 291 -41.20 93.53 -29.07
N THR A 292 -40.60 92.40 -29.49
CA THR A 292 -40.67 91.99 -30.89
C THR A 292 -42.06 91.49 -31.28
N LEU A 293 -42.71 90.68 -30.39
CA LEU A 293 -44.08 90.20 -30.57
C LEU A 293 -45.08 91.37 -30.55
N ASP A 294 -44.95 92.33 -29.63
CA ASP A 294 -45.77 93.55 -29.56
C ASP A 294 -45.62 94.34 -30.81
N THR A 295 -44.40 94.49 -31.33
CA THR A 295 -44.15 95.23 -32.57
C THR A 295 -44.80 94.55 -33.77
N ILE A 296 -44.75 93.23 -33.85
CA ILE A 296 -45.42 92.41 -34.89
C ILE A 296 -46.94 92.51 -34.79
N VAL A 297 -47.52 92.45 -33.61
CA VAL A 297 -48.96 92.61 -33.37
C VAL A 297 -49.40 93.97 -33.75
N TRP A 298 -48.62 94.99 -33.39
CA TRP A 298 -48.93 96.43 -33.78
C TRP A 298 -48.90 96.61 -35.27
N LEU A 299 -47.92 96.04 -35.98
CA LEU A 299 -47.80 96.05 -37.43
C LEU A 299 -48.98 95.37 -38.12
N VAL A 300 -49.52 94.30 -37.59
CA VAL A 300 -50.67 93.56 -38.13
C VAL A 300 -51.99 94.35 -37.91
N TRP A 301 -52.08 95.19 -36.89
CA TRP A 301 -53.27 95.96 -36.58
C TRP A 301 -53.31 97.37 -37.31
N THR A 302 -52.22 97.81 -37.93
CA THR A 302 -52.11 99.11 -38.60
C THR A 302 -52.06 99.01 -40.12
N THR A 303 -52.14 97.81 -40.68
CA THR A 303 -52.34 97.51 -42.08
C THR A 303 -53.74 96.99 -42.37
#